data_29b10e87b76ee1b38cf7fb7359cdfb2b
#
_entry.id   29b10e87b76ee1b38cf7fb7359cdfb2b
#
_cell.length_a   1.000
_cell.length_b   1.000
_cell.length_c   1.000
_cell.angle_alpha   90.00
_cell.angle_beta   90.00
_cell.angle_gamma   90.00
#
_symmetry.space_group_name_H-M   'P 1'
#
loop_
_entity.id
_entity.type
_entity.pdbx_description
1 polymer ?
#
loop_
_entity_poly.entity_id
_entity_poly.type
_entity_poly.pdbx_seq_one_letter_code
_entity_poly.pdbx_strand_id
1 'polypeptide(L)'
;MTQRIPTIIDVDTGIDDALALLYACSSPEIELRAVTCVAGNVDARQVAENTRAVLELAGRADVEVALGREVPLVRELMTTPETHGPRGIGYAELPPARQALSSRHAADLIIEEARRVPGELLLITLGPLTNLAVAVLREPELPRMLQGLVMMAGSYRSPGNTAPTSEWNVAVDPEAMQVVLRAFGGPTAAWRPRALGLDVTERAKFLPAHMEQLAARAGCRPDGTPLTGDGPPNPVIRFVADALRFYMEFHSRFDGFYGAFIHDPLAVAVALDPAMATVEALSVDVELGGTLTTGETVTDWRRRWGKPPNLDIVVAADVNVFFERYIERVGGLALTRANMSP
;
A
#
# COMPACT_ATOMS: atom_id res chain seq x y z
N MET A 1 -1.33 -3.51 28.09
CA MET A 1 -1.28 -2.79 26.81
C MET A 1 -0.55 -3.70 25.83
N THR A 2 -1.18 -4.09 24.73
CA THR A 2 -0.51 -4.84 23.66
C THR A 2 0.63 -3.98 23.11
N GLN A 3 1.81 -4.57 22.99
CA GLN A 3 2.97 -3.89 22.39
C GLN A 3 2.61 -3.52 20.95
N ARG A 4 2.84 -2.25 20.55
CA ARG A 4 2.64 -1.81 19.17
C ARG A 4 3.75 -2.36 18.30
N ILE A 5 3.42 -2.67 17.05
CA ILE A 5 4.35 -3.22 16.08
C ILE A 5 5.10 -2.06 15.40
N PRO A 6 6.43 -1.93 15.58
CA PRO A 6 7.23 -0.99 14.82
C PRO A 6 7.06 -1.26 13.33
N THR A 7 6.57 -0.28 12.57
CA THR A 7 6.19 -0.48 11.17
C THR A 7 6.74 0.64 10.29
N ILE A 8 7.27 0.27 9.13
CA ILE A 8 7.51 1.16 7.99
C ILE A 8 6.56 0.76 6.87
N ILE A 9 6.00 1.75 6.18
CA ILE A 9 5.20 1.54 4.98
C ILE A 9 5.92 2.21 3.81
N ASP A 10 6.20 1.44 2.74
CA ASP A 10 6.76 1.93 1.49
C ASP A 10 5.64 2.09 0.47
N VAL A 11 5.49 3.31 -0.08
CA VAL A 11 4.32 3.73 -0.85
C VAL A 11 4.71 4.44 -2.15
N ASP A 12 3.84 4.39 -3.14
CA ASP A 12 3.86 5.27 -4.31
C ASP A 12 2.61 6.17 -4.37
N THR A 13 2.22 6.74 -3.26
CA THR A 13 0.96 7.35 -2.82
C THR A 13 0.07 7.82 -3.96
N GLY A 14 -0.71 6.86 -4.41
CA GLY A 14 -1.92 6.98 -5.19
C GLY A 14 -3.15 7.12 -4.29
N ILE A 15 -4.33 6.85 -4.85
CA ILE A 15 -5.60 6.95 -4.12
C ILE A 15 -5.66 5.89 -3.00
N ASP A 16 -5.40 4.63 -3.32
CA ASP A 16 -5.53 3.54 -2.35
C ASP A 16 -4.37 3.50 -1.34
N ASP A 17 -3.12 3.90 -1.70
CA ASP A 17 -2.07 4.17 -0.71
C ASP A 17 -2.51 5.21 0.32
N ALA A 18 -3.12 6.32 -0.15
CA ALA A 18 -3.62 7.36 0.75
C ALA A 18 -4.67 6.80 1.73
N LEU A 19 -5.58 5.94 1.24
CA LEU A 19 -6.54 5.23 2.06
C LEU A 19 -5.86 4.25 3.03
N ALA A 20 -4.78 3.58 2.61
CA ALA A 20 -3.99 2.69 3.44
C ALA A 20 -3.25 3.45 4.55
N LEU A 21 -2.71 4.63 4.26
CA LEU A 21 -2.08 5.50 5.26
C LEU A 21 -3.08 5.99 6.30
N LEU A 22 -4.31 6.39 5.89
CA LEU A 22 -5.38 6.76 6.84
C LEU A 22 -5.75 5.58 7.74
N TYR A 23 -5.84 4.36 7.17
CA TYR A 23 -6.12 3.15 7.94
C TYR A 23 -4.97 2.80 8.91
N ALA A 24 -3.72 2.88 8.46
CA ALA A 24 -2.55 2.65 9.30
C ALA A 24 -2.48 3.66 10.47
N CYS A 25 -2.68 4.95 10.19
CA CYS A 25 -2.70 6.01 11.21
C CYS A 25 -3.82 5.85 12.26
N SER A 26 -4.91 5.18 11.89
CA SER A 26 -6.04 4.89 12.78
C SER A 26 -5.98 3.52 13.47
N SER A 27 -4.92 2.73 13.18
CA SER A 27 -4.76 1.38 13.70
C SER A 27 -3.94 1.38 14.99
N PRO A 28 -4.52 0.97 16.15
CA PRO A 28 -3.84 1.05 17.44
C PRO A 28 -2.67 0.06 17.57
N GLU A 29 -2.61 -0.96 16.73
CA GLU A 29 -1.56 -1.98 16.72
C GLU A 29 -0.23 -1.47 16.15
N ILE A 30 -0.26 -0.39 15.34
CA ILE A 30 0.91 0.14 14.64
C ILE A 30 1.64 1.18 15.51
N GLU A 31 2.96 1.06 15.58
CA GLU A 31 3.90 2.16 15.80
C GLU A 31 4.47 2.56 14.44
N LEU A 32 3.80 3.49 13.73
CA LEU A 32 4.27 3.95 12.42
C LEU A 32 5.51 4.81 12.63
N ARG A 33 6.67 4.23 12.33
CA ARG A 33 7.98 4.86 12.56
C ARG A 33 8.37 5.77 11.40
N ALA A 34 8.08 5.35 10.18
CA ALA A 34 8.32 6.14 8.98
C ALA A 34 7.46 5.66 7.82
N VAL A 35 7.35 6.53 6.80
CA VAL A 35 6.83 6.18 5.48
C VAL A 35 7.92 6.50 4.45
N THR A 36 8.20 5.53 3.56
CA THR A 36 9.17 5.68 2.47
C THR A 36 8.43 5.79 1.14
N CYS A 37 8.93 6.64 0.25
CA CYS A 37 8.27 6.99 -1.00
C CYS A 37 9.08 6.48 -2.21
N VAL A 38 8.42 5.83 -3.14
CA VAL A 38 8.96 5.33 -4.41
C VAL A 38 8.16 5.90 -5.58
N ALA A 39 8.75 6.03 -6.76
CA ALA A 39 8.01 6.37 -7.98
C ALA A 39 7.18 5.17 -8.46
N GLY A 40 5.98 5.43 -8.91
CA GLY A 40 5.05 4.43 -9.44
C GLY A 40 3.80 5.10 -9.98
N ASN A 41 2.73 5.23 -9.19
CA ASN A 41 1.48 5.86 -9.60
C ASN A 41 1.69 7.28 -10.17
N VAL A 42 2.60 8.04 -9.55
CA VAL A 42 3.11 9.33 -10.01
C VAL A 42 4.63 9.40 -9.75
N ASP A 43 5.27 10.51 -10.12
CA ASP A 43 6.69 10.71 -9.80
C ASP A 43 6.93 10.74 -8.27
N ALA A 44 8.11 10.33 -7.85
CA ALA A 44 8.41 10.14 -6.42
C ALA A 44 8.31 11.43 -5.58
N ARG A 45 8.50 12.60 -6.17
CA ARG A 45 8.37 13.89 -5.46
C ARG A 45 6.90 14.20 -5.19
N GLN A 46 6.03 13.94 -6.18
CA GLN A 46 4.59 14.06 -6.00
C GLN A 46 4.09 13.02 -4.99
N VAL A 47 4.60 11.77 -5.04
CA VAL A 47 4.34 10.74 -4.03
C VAL A 47 4.66 11.27 -2.63
N ALA A 48 5.85 11.83 -2.43
CA ALA A 48 6.27 12.34 -1.13
C ALA A 48 5.44 13.54 -0.66
N GLU A 49 4.97 14.38 -1.58
CA GLU A 49 4.05 15.48 -1.25
C GLU A 49 2.68 14.95 -0.81
N ASN A 50 2.12 14.01 -1.56
CA ASN A 50 0.85 13.35 -1.23
C ASN A 50 0.94 12.66 0.13
N THR A 51 2.00 11.88 0.35
CA THR A 51 2.25 11.14 1.60
C THR A 51 2.22 12.07 2.81
N ARG A 52 3.01 13.16 2.77
CA ARG A 52 3.08 14.13 3.87
C ARG A 52 1.73 14.81 4.10
N ALA A 53 1.04 15.23 3.03
CA ALA A 53 -0.25 15.88 3.13
C ALA A 53 -1.31 14.94 3.73
N VAL A 54 -1.31 13.65 3.37
CA VAL A 54 -2.21 12.63 3.95
C VAL A 54 -1.88 12.37 5.42
N LEU A 55 -0.60 12.31 5.79
CA LEU A 55 -0.19 12.17 7.19
C LEU A 55 -0.60 13.40 8.03
N GLU A 56 -0.46 14.60 7.49
CA GLU A 56 -0.96 15.82 8.15
C GLU A 56 -2.49 15.81 8.30
N LEU A 57 -3.21 15.37 7.26
CA LEU A 57 -4.66 15.16 7.32
C LEU A 57 -5.05 14.19 8.42
N ALA A 58 -4.29 13.09 8.58
CA ALA A 58 -4.47 12.12 9.65
C ALA A 58 -4.03 12.64 11.05
N GLY A 59 -3.38 13.80 11.12
CA GLY A 59 -2.82 14.34 12.38
C GLY A 59 -1.51 13.68 12.80
N ARG A 60 -0.76 13.09 11.85
CA ARG A 60 0.48 12.35 12.04
C ARG A 60 1.66 13.01 11.32
N ALA A 61 1.75 14.34 11.39
CA ALA A 61 2.91 15.10 10.92
C ALA A 61 4.21 14.79 11.69
N ASP A 62 4.13 13.98 12.76
CA ASP A 62 5.26 13.46 13.52
C ASP A 62 6.00 12.32 12.83
N VAL A 63 5.35 11.62 11.88
CA VAL A 63 5.90 10.45 11.19
C VAL A 63 6.90 10.89 10.11
N GLU A 64 8.13 10.40 10.20
CA GLU A 64 9.17 10.71 9.22
C GLU A 64 8.81 10.21 7.82
N VAL A 65 8.99 11.05 6.79
CA VAL A 65 8.77 10.71 5.38
C VAL A 65 10.08 10.85 4.60
N ALA A 66 10.54 9.78 3.99
CA ALA A 66 11.78 9.75 3.23
C ALA A 66 11.55 9.50 1.74
N LEU A 67 12.15 10.33 0.90
CA LEU A 67 12.18 10.13 -0.54
C LEU A 67 13.14 8.99 -0.88
N GLY A 68 12.71 8.10 -1.77
CA GLY A 68 13.50 6.99 -2.26
C GLY A 68 13.79 7.09 -3.76
N ARG A 69 13.64 5.97 -4.43
CA ARG A 69 13.95 5.87 -5.86
C ARG A 69 12.95 6.66 -6.69
N GLU A 70 13.50 7.49 -7.57
CA GLU A 70 12.73 8.30 -8.52
C GLU A 70 12.50 7.56 -9.86
N VAL A 71 13.21 6.45 -10.07
CA VAL A 71 13.10 5.60 -11.26
C VAL A 71 13.30 4.13 -10.90
N PRO A 72 12.75 3.18 -11.67
CA PRO A 72 12.99 1.74 -11.52
C PRO A 72 14.49 1.38 -11.60
N LEU A 73 14.87 0.15 -11.24
CA LEU A 73 16.28 -0.28 -11.25
C LEU A 73 16.90 -0.22 -12.65
N VAL A 74 16.15 -0.63 -13.67
CA VAL A 74 16.65 -0.78 -15.04
C VAL A 74 15.76 -0.11 -16.08
N ARG A 75 14.45 -0.07 -15.87
CA ARG A 75 13.45 0.37 -16.85
C ARG A 75 13.18 1.86 -16.76
N GLU A 76 12.58 2.41 -17.79
CA GLU A 76 11.99 3.76 -17.76
C GLU A 76 10.79 3.77 -16.81
N LEU A 77 10.60 4.89 -16.11
CA LEU A 77 9.45 5.06 -15.23
C LEU A 77 8.16 5.13 -16.06
N MET A 78 7.21 4.29 -15.68
CA MET A 78 5.81 4.41 -16.07
C MET A 78 5.03 5.05 -14.92
N THR A 79 4.03 5.87 -15.24
CA THR A 79 3.07 6.43 -14.28
C THR A 79 1.66 6.23 -14.79
N THR A 80 0.64 6.31 -13.92
CA THR A 80 -0.75 6.01 -14.28
C THR A 80 -1.73 7.13 -13.87
N PRO A 81 -1.62 8.32 -14.50
CA PRO A 81 -2.51 9.44 -14.20
C PRO A 81 -3.97 9.18 -14.60
N GLU A 82 -4.22 8.24 -15.51
CA GLU A 82 -5.57 7.79 -15.88
C GLU A 82 -6.29 7.07 -14.75
N THR A 83 -5.54 6.40 -13.86
CA THR A 83 -6.07 5.62 -12.74
C THR A 83 -6.16 6.43 -11.46
N HIS A 84 -5.12 7.22 -11.16
CA HIS A 84 -5.00 7.96 -9.89
C HIS A 84 -5.14 9.48 -10.04
N GLY A 85 -5.34 9.98 -11.25
CA GLY A 85 -5.34 11.41 -11.55
C GLY A 85 -3.94 11.98 -11.72
N PRO A 86 -3.81 13.19 -12.30
CA PRO A 86 -2.51 13.78 -12.64
C PRO A 86 -1.61 14.07 -11.44
N ARG A 87 -2.19 14.17 -10.24
CA ARG A 87 -1.46 14.34 -8.97
C ARG A 87 -1.51 13.12 -8.06
N GLY A 88 -2.06 11.99 -8.53
CA GLY A 88 -2.11 10.73 -7.78
C GLY A 88 -3.20 10.61 -6.73
N ILE A 89 -4.01 11.64 -6.46
CA ILE A 89 -5.07 11.64 -5.43
C ILE A 89 -6.45 11.98 -6.00
N GLY A 90 -6.69 11.65 -7.26
CA GLY A 90 -7.97 11.86 -7.94
C GLY A 90 -8.38 13.33 -8.02
N TYR A 91 -9.61 13.63 -7.63
CA TYR A 91 -10.14 14.99 -7.53
C TYR A 91 -9.83 15.67 -6.19
N ALA A 92 -9.22 14.95 -5.25
CA ALA A 92 -8.92 15.51 -3.95
C ALA A 92 -7.84 16.60 -4.03
N GLU A 93 -8.00 17.63 -3.21
CA GLU A 93 -7.04 18.70 -3.03
C GLU A 93 -6.67 18.80 -1.56
N LEU A 94 -5.37 18.72 -1.28
CA LEU A 94 -4.81 18.92 0.05
C LEU A 94 -3.91 20.15 0.04
N PRO A 95 -3.84 20.89 1.14
CA PRO A 95 -2.84 21.94 1.30
C PRO A 95 -1.43 21.35 1.16
N PRO A 96 -0.45 22.12 0.64
CA PRO A 96 0.94 21.70 0.67
C PRO A 96 1.37 21.33 2.07
N ALA A 97 2.05 20.19 2.20
CA ALA A 97 2.50 19.71 3.50
C ALA A 97 3.54 20.65 4.14
N ARG A 98 3.40 20.88 5.44
CA ARG A 98 4.33 21.70 6.24
C ARG A 98 5.52 20.88 6.74
N GLN A 99 5.31 19.59 6.94
CA GLN A 99 6.35 18.66 7.37
C GLN A 99 7.50 18.64 6.35
N ALA A 100 8.74 18.73 6.82
CA ALA A 100 9.90 18.57 5.96
C ALA A 100 10.12 17.10 5.57
N LEU A 101 10.65 16.87 4.38
CA LEU A 101 11.17 15.55 4.02
C LEU A 101 12.40 15.21 4.86
N SER A 102 12.56 13.91 5.16
CA SER A 102 13.80 13.39 5.73
C SER A 102 15.00 13.68 4.82
N SER A 103 16.14 13.92 5.42
CA SER A 103 17.41 13.97 4.68
C SER A 103 17.95 12.59 4.33
N ARG A 104 17.38 11.51 4.90
CA ARG A 104 17.73 10.11 4.63
C ARG A 104 17.07 9.66 3.33
N HIS A 105 17.77 8.87 2.53
CA HIS A 105 17.14 8.13 1.43
C HIS A 105 16.31 6.97 1.99
N ALA A 106 15.19 6.64 1.35
CA ALA A 106 14.26 5.59 1.79
C ALA A 106 14.95 4.25 2.13
N ALA A 107 15.85 3.78 1.26
CA ALA A 107 16.59 2.53 1.50
C ALA A 107 17.49 2.61 2.75
N ASP A 108 18.11 3.75 3.01
CA ASP A 108 18.94 3.95 4.22
C ASP A 108 18.07 3.97 5.47
N LEU A 109 16.92 4.65 5.40
CA LEU A 109 15.97 4.70 6.50
C LEU A 109 15.47 3.30 6.86
N ILE A 110 15.09 2.46 5.87
CA ILE A 110 14.65 1.08 6.11
C ILE A 110 15.76 0.28 6.81
N ILE A 111 17.01 0.36 6.33
CA ILE A 111 18.15 -0.36 6.91
C ILE A 111 18.43 0.12 8.36
N GLU A 112 18.45 1.43 8.58
CA GLU A 112 18.74 2.00 9.89
C GLU A 112 17.67 1.66 10.93
N GLU A 113 16.38 1.72 10.54
CA GLU A 113 15.28 1.34 11.45
C GLU A 113 15.29 -0.17 11.73
N ALA A 114 15.58 -1.01 10.73
CA ALA A 114 15.73 -2.46 10.96
C ALA A 114 16.89 -2.77 11.92
N ARG A 115 18.00 -2.03 11.85
CA ARG A 115 19.12 -2.14 12.79
C ARG A 115 18.78 -1.62 14.20
N ARG A 116 17.86 -0.67 14.31
CA ARG A 116 17.45 -0.08 15.59
C ARG A 116 16.57 -1.03 16.40
N VAL A 117 15.71 -1.81 15.74
CA VAL A 117 14.78 -2.78 16.34
C VAL A 117 14.89 -4.15 15.64
N PRO A 118 16.04 -4.83 15.74
CA PRO A 118 16.31 -6.04 14.98
C PRO A 118 15.34 -7.17 15.33
N GLY A 119 14.67 -7.70 14.30
CA GLY A 119 13.65 -8.76 14.42
C GLY A 119 12.27 -8.28 14.85
N GLU A 120 12.07 -6.96 15.04
CA GLU A 120 10.78 -6.40 15.48
C GLU A 120 10.10 -5.54 14.40
N LEU A 121 10.86 -5.07 13.39
CA LEU A 121 10.34 -4.17 12.35
C LEU A 121 9.49 -4.93 11.34
N LEU A 122 8.21 -4.56 11.23
CA LEU A 122 7.34 -4.97 10.13
C LEU A 122 7.51 -3.99 8.97
N LEU A 123 7.82 -4.49 7.78
CA LEU A 123 7.83 -3.72 6.55
C LEU A 123 6.60 -4.05 5.71
N ILE A 124 5.88 -3.02 5.28
CA ILE A 124 4.74 -3.16 4.36
C ILE A 124 5.09 -2.37 3.10
N THR A 125 5.06 -2.99 1.94
CA THR A 125 5.29 -2.33 0.65
C THR A 125 4.00 -2.32 -0.15
N LEU A 126 3.56 -1.14 -0.57
CA LEU A 126 2.32 -0.93 -1.30
C LEU A 126 2.59 -0.50 -2.75
N GLY A 127 3.76 0.07 -3.04
CA GLY A 127 4.24 0.45 -4.37
C GLY A 127 5.28 -0.51 -4.96
N PRO A 128 5.91 -0.12 -6.09
CA PRO A 128 7.00 -0.87 -6.71
C PRO A 128 8.15 -1.13 -5.72
N LEU A 129 8.73 -2.32 -5.75
CA LEU A 129 9.68 -2.79 -4.74
C LEU A 129 11.09 -2.18 -4.85
N THR A 130 11.25 -1.10 -5.61
CA THR A 130 12.56 -0.52 -5.95
C THR A 130 13.34 -0.08 -4.71
N ASN A 131 12.68 0.57 -3.73
CA ASN A 131 13.33 0.98 -2.48
C ASN A 131 13.84 -0.22 -1.68
N LEU A 132 12.99 -1.25 -1.53
CA LEU A 132 13.36 -2.47 -0.83
C LEU A 132 14.46 -3.23 -1.56
N ALA A 133 14.43 -3.31 -2.88
CA ALA A 133 15.49 -3.91 -3.68
C ALA A 133 16.83 -3.22 -3.46
N VAL A 134 16.86 -1.88 -3.47
CA VAL A 134 18.08 -1.11 -3.15
C VAL A 134 18.53 -1.37 -1.71
N ALA A 135 17.60 -1.45 -0.75
CA ALA A 135 17.92 -1.71 0.64
C ALA A 135 18.59 -3.10 0.81
N VAL A 136 18.04 -4.16 0.22
CA VAL A 136 18.64 -5.51 0.33
C VAL A 136 19.95 -5.67 -0.45
N LEU A 137 20.13 -4.94 -1.55
CA LEU A 137 21.41 -4.91 -2.28
C LEU A 137 22.52 -4.21 -1.48
N ARG A 138 22.18 -3.23 -0.63
CA ARG A 138 23.10 -2.51 0.25
C ARG A 138 23.34 -3.23 1.58
N GLU A 139 22.28 -3.92 2.09
CA GLU A 139 22.32 -4.67 3.34
C GLU A 139 21.72 -6.09 3.11
N PRO A 140 22.53 -7.06 2.68
CA PRO A 140 22.05 -8.42 2.40
C PRO A 140 21.49 -9.16 3.63
N GLU A 141 21.82 -8.72 4.84
CA GLU A 141 21.27 -9.28 6.08
C GLU A 141 19.91 -8.68 6.47
N LEU A 142 19.41 -7.70 5.73
CA LEU A 142 18.13 -7.03 6.00
C LEU A 142 16.96 -8.03 6.22
N PRO A 143 16.83 -9.14 5.44
CA PRO A 143 15.78 -10.12 5.66
C PRO A 143 15.77 -10.73 7.07
N ARG A 144 16.94 -10.82 7.72
CA ARG A 144 17.06 -11.33 9.10
C ARG A 144 16.78 -10.31 10.18
N MET A 145 16.81 -9.03 9.81
CA MET A 145 16.57 -7.91 10.73
C MET A 145 15.11 -7.53 10.82
N LEU A 146 14.27 -7.98 9.88
CA LEU A 146 12.84 -7.71 9.86
C LEU A 146 12.05 -8.78 10.63
N GLN A 147 10.97 -8.36 11.27
CA GLN A 147 9.94 -9.26 11.80
C GLN A 147 9.15 -9.93 10.68
N GLY A 148 8.89 -9.20 9.60
CA GLY A 148 8.12 -9.66 8.46
C GLY A 148 8.09 -8.63 7.33
N LEU A 149 7.67 -9.12 6.17
CA LEU A 149 7.43 -8.32 4.97
C LEU A 149 6.07 -8.69 4.39
N VAL A 150 5.19 -7.69 4.21
CA VAL A 150 3.93 -7.84 3.49
C VAL A 150 3.94 -6.91 2.29
N MET A 151 3.61 -7.45 1.12
CA MET A 151 3.66 -6.72 -0.15
C MET A 151 2.28 -6.73 -0.82
N MET A 152 1.81 -5.58 -1.28
CA MET A 152 0.80 -5.54 -2.33
C MET A 152 1.55 -5.66 -3.66
N ALA A 153 1.55 -6.85 -4.26
CA ALA A 153 2.31 -7.12 -5.48
C ALA A 153 1.84 -8.38 -6.20
N GLY A 154 1.81 -8.31 -7.51
CA GLY A 154 1.67 -9.45 -8.40
C GLY A 154 0.23 -9.87 -8.70
N SER A 155 0.16 -10.77 -9.67
CA SER A 155 -1.05 -11.51 -10.04
C SER A 155 -0.65 -12.96 -10.26
N TYR A 156 -1.23 -13.87 -9.48
CA TYR A 156 -0.72 -15.25 -9.40
C TYR A 156 -1.62 -16.25 -10.16
N ARG A 157 -2.91 -15.97 -10.26
CA ARG A 157 -3.91 -16.73 -11.04
C ARG A 157 -4.87 -15.83 -11.81
N SER A 158 -5.02 -14.57 -11.37
CA SER A 158 -5.85 -13.58 -12.04
C SER A 158 -5.13 -13.00 -13.26
N PRO A 159 -5.84 -12.40 -14.20
CA PRO A 159 -5.23 -11.50 -15.18
C PRO A 159 -4.48 -10.35 -14.51
N GLY A 160 -3.62 -9.68 -15.24
CA GLY A 160 -3.00 -8.43 -14.80
C GLY A 160 -3.97 -7.24 -14.91
N ASN A 161 -3.62 -6.13 -14.28
CA ASN A 161 -4.37 -4.88 -14.35
C ASN A 161 -3.70 -3.81 -15.23
N THR A 162 -2.45 -4.01 -15.59
CA THR A 162 -1.71 -3.08 -16.48
C THR A 162 -1.27 -3.70 -17.79
N ALA A 163 -0.99 -4.99 -17.77
CA ALA A 163 -0.77 -5.82 -18.95
C ALA A 163 -1.56 -7.13 -18.75
N PRO A 164 -1.76 -7.95 -19.78
CA PRO A 164 -2.62 -9.15 -19.66
C PRO A 164 -2.24 -10.11 -18.52
N THR A 165 -0.98 -10.11 -18.09
CA THR A 165 -0.48 -11.03 -17.06
C THR A 165 0.25 -10.34 -15.91
N SER A 166 0.38 -9.00 -15.93
CA SER A 166 1.22 -8.27 -14.99
C SER A 166 0.41 -7.31 -14.15
N GLU A 167 0.66 -7.33 -12.85
CA GLU A 167 0.18 -6.36 -11.89
C GLU A 167 1.08 -5.12 -11.90
N TRP A 168 0.51 -3.95 -11.60
CA TRP A 168 1.14 -2.64 -11.74
C TRP A 168 2.50 -2.52 -11.02
N ASN A 169 2.58 -2.81 -9.74
CA ASN A 169 3.80 -2.64 -8.95
C ASN A 169 4.96 -3.49 -9.48
N VAL A 170 4.64 -4.73 -9.90
CA VAL A 170 5.63 -5.63 -10.52
C VAL A 170 5.95 -5.19 -11.94
N ALA A 171 4.99 -4.69 -12.71
CA ALA A 171 5.24 -4.23 -14.08
C ALA A 171 6.13 -2.99 -14.13
N VAL A 172 6.03 -2.09 -13.16
CA VAL A 172 6.89 -0.89 -13.05
C VAL A 172 8.35 -1.28 -12.80
N ASP A 173 8.63 -2.24 -11.91
CA ASP A 173 10.01 -2.69 -11.63
C ASP A 173 10.08 -4.20 -11.36
N PRO A 174 9.99 -5.04 -12.43
CA PRO A 174 10.07 -6.49 -12.28
C PRO A 174 11.46 -6.96 -11.81
N GLU A 175 12.53 -6.22 -12.10
CA GLU A 175 13.87 -6.49 -11.61
C GLU A 175 13.93 -6.33 -10.07
N ALA A 176 13.27 -5.33 -9.52
CA ALA A 176 13.16 -5.15 -8.08
C ALA A 176 12.43 -6.33 -7.42
N MET A 177 11.31 -6.77 -8.00
CA MET A 177 10.60 -7.96 -7.52
C MET A 177 11.52 -9.19 -7.52
N GLN A 178 12.31 -9.41 -8.59
CA GLN A 178 13.25 -10.52 -8.65
C GLN A 178 14.33 -10.44 -7.57
N VAL A 179 14.89 -9.25 -7.33
CA VAL A 179 15.87 -9.02 -6.26
C VAL A 179 15.28 -9.37 -4.90
N VAL A 180 14.07 -8.92 -4.61
CA VAL A 180 13.37 -9.20 -3.34
C VAL A 180 13.09 -10.69 -3.19
N LEU A 181 12.52 -11.35 -4.20
CA LEU A 181 12.25 -12.79 -4.15
C LEU A 181 13.52 -13.62 -3.88
N ARG A 182 14.65 -13.23 -4.44
CA ARG A 182 15.95 -13.91 -4.21
C ARG A 182 16.49 -13.64 -2.81
N ALA A 183 16.36 -12.42 -2.31
CA ALA A 183 16.90 -12.04 -1.00
C ALA A 183 16.10 -12.68 0.15
N PHE A 184 14.78 -12.70 0.05
CA PHE A 184 13.89 -13.17 1.11
C PHE A 184 13.51 -14.64 0.97
N GLY A 185 13.61 -15.21 -0.23
CA GLY A 185 13.24 -16.59 -0.53
C GLY A 185 14.38 -17.61 -0.43
N GLY A 186 15.52 -17.24 0.14
CA GLY A 186 16.68 -18.13 0.25
C GLY A 186 16.43 -19.33 1.17
N PRO A 187 17.20 -20.44 1.00
CA PRO A 187 17.01 -21.67 1.79
C PRO A 187 17.29 -21.48 3.29
N THR A 188 17.91 -20.37 3.68
CA THR A 188 18.21 -19.99 5.08
C THR A 188 17.23 -18.97 5.63
N ALA A 189 16.20 -18.57 4.88
CA ALA A 189 15.20 -17.63 5.34
C ALA A 189 14.41 -18.21 6.52
N ALA A 190 14.38 -17.48 7.64
CA ALA A 190 13.62 -17.87 8.82
C ALA A 190 12.10 -17.78 8.60
N TRP A 191 11.68 -16.97 7.64
CA TRP A 191 10.30 -16.74 7.24
C TRP A 191 10.25 -16.34 5.75
N ARG A 192 9.08 -16.38 5.15
CA ARG A 192 8.85 -15.94 3.77
C ARG A 192 8.05 -14.63 3.75
N PRO A 193 8.34 -13.73 2.80
CA PRO A 193 7.47 -12.59 2.56
C PRO A 193 6.04 -13.04 2.23
N ARG A 194 5.08 -12.23 2.60
CA ARG A 194 3.67 -12.44 2.24
C ARG A 194 3.28 -11.48 1.15
N ALA A 195 2.65 -11.98 0.09
CA ALA A 195 2.18 -11.15 -1.01
C ALA A 195 0.67 -11.25 -1.17
N LEU A 196 0.02 -10.09 -1.30
CA LEU A 196 -1.36 -9.95 -1.74
C LEU A 196 -1.34 -9.55 -3.21
N GLY A 197 -1.75 -10.45 -4.07
CA GLY A 197 -1.93 -10.18 -5.50
C GLY A 197 -3.35 -9.74 -5.83
N LEU A 198 -3.57 -9.41 -7.11
CA LEU A 198 -4.88 -9.05 -7.64
C LEU A 198 -5.94 -10.11 -7.36
N ASP A 199 -5.52 -11.39 -7.29
CA ASP A 199 -6.36 -12.55 -6.94
C ASP A 199 -7.25 -12.33 -5.71
N VAL A 200 -6.78 -11.53 -4.78
CA VAL A 200 -7.43 -11.26 -3.50
C VAL A 200 -7.81 -9.78 -3.38
N THR A 201 -6.95 -8.88 -3.81
CA THR A 201 -7.17 -7.44 -3.60
C THR A 201 -8.33 -6.89 -4.44
N GLU A 202 -8.62 -7.45 -5.62
CA GLU A 202 -9.80 -7.10 -6.43
C GLU A 202 -11.13 -7.56 -5.81
N ARG A 203 -11.10 -8.31 -4.70
CA ARG A 203 -12.30 -8.62 -3.91
C ARG A 203 -12.65 -7.48 -2.95
N ALA A 204 -11.70 -6.62 -2.61
CA ALA A 204 -11.90 -5.47 -1.75
C ALA A 204 -12.52 -4.29 -2.52
N LYS A 205 -13.78 -4.47 -2.95
CA LYS A 205 -14.55 -3.46 -3.68
C LYS A 205 -15.16 -2.45 -2.72
N PHE A 206 -14.60 -1.25 -2.66
CA PHE A 206 -15.22 -0.13 -1.96
C PHE A 206 -16.38 0.41 -2.83
N LEU A 207 -17.59 0.29 -2.34
CA LEU A 207 -18.83 0.69 -3.01
C LEU A 207 -19.40 1.99 -2.40
N PRO A 208 -20.31 2.71 -3.08
CA PRO A 208 -20.97 3.88 -2.51
C PRO A 208 -21.58 3.64 -1.13
N ALA A 209 -22.13 2.44 -0.87
CA ALA A 209 -22.66 2.08 0.44
C ALA A 209 -21.60 2.09 1.56
N HIS A 210 -20.34 1.75 1.24
CA HIS A 210 -19.25 1.86 2.22
C HIS A 210 -18.91 3.32 2.52
N MET A 211 -19.04 4.23 1.51
CA MET A 211 -18.87 5.66 1.73
C MET A 211 -19.96 6.24 2.65
N GLU A 212 -21.20 5.80 2.48
CA GLU A 212 -22.32 6.17 3.36
C GLU A 212 -22.07 5.72 4.81
N GLN A 213 -21.61 4.48 5.00
CA GLN A 213 -21.29 3.94 6.32
C GLN A 213 -20.10 4.68 6.96
N LEU A 214 -19.06 4.97 6.17
CA LEU A 214 -17.89 5.71 6.64
C LEU A 214 -18.27 7.13 7.10
N ALA A 215 -19.06 7.83 6.30
CA ALA A 215 -19.55 9.17 6.63
C ALA A 215 -20.47 9.16 7.86
N ALA A 216 -21.36 8.18 7.97
CA ALA A 216 -22.22 8.00 9.14
C ALA A 216 -21.38 7.78 10.41
N ARG A 217 -20.32 6.96 10.34
CA ARG A 217 -19.38 6.73 11.46
C ARG A 217 -18.63 8.01 11.85
N ALA A 218 -18.34 8.88 10.88
CA ALA A 218 -17.71 10.18 11.08
C ALA A 218 -18.69 11.29 11.51
N GLY A 219 -20.00 11.03 11.54
CA GLY A 219 -21.02 12.00 11.93
C GLY A 219 -21.31 13.07 10.90
N CYS A 220 -21.15 12.79 9.60
CA CYS A 220 -21.39 13.72 8.51
C CYS A 220 -22.05 13.04 7.31
N ARG A 221 -22.30 13.81 6.22
CA ARG A 221 -22.76 13.28 4.94
C ARG A 221 -21.61 12.68 4.13
N PRO A 222 -21.89 11.89 3.07
CA PRO A 222 -20.84 11.26 2.23
C PRO A 222 -19.88 12.24 1.56
N ASP A 223 -20.26 13.50 1.35
CA ASP A 223 -19.42 14.56 0.83
C ASP A 223 -18.63 15.33 1.92
N GLY A 224 -18.72 14.87 3.16
CA GLY A 224 -18.10 15.47 4.34
C GLY A 224 -18.91 16.59 4.98
N THR A 225 -19.99 17.09 4.36
CA THR A 225 -20.79 18.19 4.93
C THR A 225 -21.47 17.78 6.24
N PRO A 226 -21.61 18.70 7.21
CA PRO A 226 -22.29 18.40 8.47
C PRO A 226 -23.72 17.89 8.26
N LEU A 227 -24.20 17.03 9.15
CA LEU A 227 -25.61 16.58 9.15
C LEU A 227 -26.57 17.72 9.44
N THR A 228 -26.14 18.68 10.27
CA THR A 228 -26.92 19.87 10.66
C THR A 228 -26.02 21.10 10.72
N GLY A 229 -26.56 22.27 10.36
CA GLY A 229 -25.83 23.55 10.39
C GLY A 229 -24.92 23.76 9.17
N ASP A 230 -24.22 24.91 9.17
CA ASP A 230 -23.36 25.38 8.06
C ASP A 230 -21.87 25.33 8.41
N GLY A 231 -21.44 24.31 9.18
CA GLY A 231 -20.03 24.10 9.52
C GLY A 231 -19.18 23.66 8.33
N PRO A 232 -17.85 23.74 8.43
CA PRO A 232 -16.96 23.25 7.40
C PRO A 232 -17.11 21.73 7.23
N PRO A 233 -16.86 21.20 6.01
CA PRO A 233 -16.86 19.77 5.78
C PRO A 233 -15.78 19.06 6.61
N ASN A 234 -16.06 17.81 7.01
CA ASN A 234 -15.07 16.93 7.60
C ASN A 234 -13.90 16.71 6.62
N PRO A 235 -12.67 17.11 6.95
CA PRO A 235 -11.58 17.13 5.98
C PRO A 235 -11.19 15.74 5.51
N VAL A 236 -11.25 14.70 6.38
CA VAL A 236 -10.92 13.33 6.03
C VAL A 236 -11.97 12.73 5.11
N ILE A 237 -13.26 12.89 5.45
CA ILE A 237 -14.35 12.37 4.62
C ILE A 237 -14.40 13.06 3.27
N ARG A 238 -14.19 14.39 3.23
CA ARG A 238 -14.11 15.14 1.97
C ARG A 238 -12.99 14.63 1.07
N PHE A 239 -11.79 14.44 1.63
CA PHE A 239 -10.66 13.88 0.92
C PHE A 239 -10.99 12.49 0.35
N VAL A 240 -11.49 11.58 1.19
CA VAL A 240 -11.85 10.21 0.77
C VAL A 240 -12.92 10.22 -0.33
N ALA A 241 -13.94 11.06 -0.21
CA ALA A 241 -15.01 11.18 -1.20
C ALA A 241 -14.50 11.66 -2.56
N ASP A 242 -13.68 12.73 -2.58
CA ASP A 242 -13.16 13.30 -3.82
C ASP A 242 -12.12 12.38 -4.49
N ALA A 243 -11.25 11.72 -3.72
CA ALA A 243 -10.30 10.75 -4.22
C ALA A 243 -10.99 9.51 -4.81
N LEU A 244 -11.91 8.90 -4.03
CA LEU A 244 -12.63 7.70 -4.45
C LEU A 244 -13.57 7.94 -5.63
N ARG A 245 -14.17 9.13 -5.77
CA ARG A 245 -15.02 9.46 -6.91
C ARG A 245 -14.26 9.29 -8.23
N PHE A 246 -13.03 9.81 -8.33
CA PHE A 246 -12.18 9.63 -9.51
C PHE A 246 -11.92 8.14 -9.79
N TYR A 247 -11.57 7.39 -8.76
CA TYR A 247 -11.25 5.97 -8.86
C TYR A 247 -12.47 5.10 -9.22
N MET A 248 -13.64 5.43 -8.69
CA MET A 248 -14.89 4.77 -9.05
C MET A 248 -15.32 5.05 -10.50
N GLU A 249 -15.08 6.27 -10.98
CA GLU A 249 -15.32 6.63 -12.39
C GLU A 249 -14.40 5.85 -13.33
N PHE A 250 -13.11 5.66 -12.95
CA PHE A 250 -12.17 4.82 -13.67
C PHE A 250 -12.67 3.37 -13.75
N HIS A 251 -12.99 2.73 -12.63
CA HIS A 251 -13.47 1.35 -12.60
C HIS A 251 -14.82 1.19 -13.29
N SER A 252 -15.69 2.19 -13.23
CA SER A 252 -16.94 2.19 -13.99
C SER A 252 -16.70 2.10 -15.49
N ARG A 253 -15.66 2.78 -15.96
CA ARG A 253 -15.30 2.82 -17.39
C ARG A 253 -14.59 1.55 -17.86
N PHE A 254 -13.67 1.00 -17.05
CA PHE A 254 -12.77 -0.06 -17.48
C PHE A 254 -13.16 -1.44 -16.95
N ASP A 255 -13.77 -1.52 -15.76
CA ASP A 255 -14.12 -2.78 -15.08
C ASP A 255 -15.63 -3.01 -14.99
N GLY A 256 -16.43 -2.05 -15.47
CA GLY A 256 -17.89 -2.22 -15.60
C GLY A 256 -18.68 -2.16 -14.28
N PHE A 257 -18.09 -1.60 -13.19
CA PHE A 257 -18.80 -1.36 -11.94
C PHE A 257 -18.45 -0.01 -11.34
N TYR A 258 -19.42 0.66 -10.71
CA TYR A 258 -19.17 1.91 -10.00
C TYR A 258 -18.76 1.63 -8.55
N GLY A 259 -17.48 1.61 -8.31
CA GLY A 259 -16.81 1.30 -7.06
C GLY A 259 -15.30 1.38 -7.28
N ALA A 260 -14.51 1.08 -6.28
CA ALA A 260 -13.06 1.08 -6.37
C ALA A 260 -12.47 -0.19 -5.76
N PHE A 261 -11.49 -0.80 -6.40
CA PHE A 261 -10.64 -1.77 -5.74
C PHE A 261 -9.68 -1.02 -4.82
N ILE A 262 -9.72 -1.31 -3.52
CA ILE A 262 -8.79 -0.71 -2.56
C ILE A 262 -7.77 -1.76 -2.13
N HIS A 263 -6.73 -1.90 -2.96
CA HIS A 263 -5.72 -2.95 -2.84
C HIS A 263 -4.89 -2.82 -1.55
N ASP A 264 -4.32 -1.66 -1.33
CA ASP A 264 -3.34 -1.38 -0.30
C ASP A 264 -3.90 -1.39 1.13
N PRO A 265 -5.10 -0.84 1.39
CA PRO A 265 -5.68 -0.95 2.73
C PRO A 265 -5.89 -2.40 3.17
N LEU A 266 -6.22 -3.32 2.23
CA LEU A 266 -6.33 -4.74 2.54
C LEU A 266 -4.97 -5.34 2.89
N ALA A 267 -3.89 -4.94 2.20
CA ALA A 267 -2.55 -5.39 2.52
C ALA A 267 -2.11 -4.96 3.93
N VAL A 268 -2.38 -3.71 4.31
CA VAL A 268 -2.15 -3.23 5.68
C VAL A 268 -2.99 -4.03 6.70
N ALA A 269 -4.27 -4.30 6.41
CA ALA A 269 -5.13 -5.05 7.31
C ALA A 269 -4.63 -6.49 7.55
N VAL A 270 -4.21 -7.19 6.48
CA VAL A 270 -3.63 -8.54 6.58
C VAL A 270 -2.28 -8.54 7.28
N ALA A 271 -1.48 -7.47 7.12
CA ALA A 271 -0.22 -7.31 7.85
C ALA A 271 -0.44 -7.23 9.36
N LEU A 272 -1.50 -6.55 9.80
CA LEU A 272 -1.85 -6.37 11.21
C LEU A 272 -2.59 -7.56 11.83
N ASP A 273 -3.40 -8.24 11.04
CA ASP A 273 -4.13 -9.44 11.45
C ASP A 273 -3.97 -10.55 10.41
N PRO A 274 -2.87 -11.30 10.47
CA PRO A 274 -2.64 -12.43 9.56
C PRO A 274 -3.72 -13.52 9.60
N ALA A 275 -4.50 -13.59 10.68
CA ALA A 275 -5.55 -14.60 10.82
C ALA A 275 -6.75 -14.36 9.90
N MET A 276 -6.92 -13.14 9.38
CA MET A 276 -7.94 -12.84 8.39
C MET A 276 -7.63 -13.36 6.97
N ALA A 277 -6.46 -13.95 6.76
CA ALA A 277 -6.00 -14.40 5.46
C ALA A 277 -5.57 -15.87 5.45
N THR A 278 -5.80 -16.54 4.33
CA THR A 278 -5.26 -17.87 4.04
C THR A 278 -4.11 -17.73 3.06
N VAL A 279 -2.99 -18.40 3.32
CA VAL A 279 -1.78 -18.35 2.49
C VAL A 279 -1.41 -19.71 1.94
N GLU A 280 -0.82 -19.73 0.75
CA GLU A 280 -0.12 -20.89 0.18
C GLU A 280 1.36 -20.56 0.00
N ALA A 281 2.23 -21.42 0.54
CA ALA A 281 3.68 -21.32 0.36
C ALA A 281 4.08 -21.93 -0.98
N LEU A 282 4.57 -21.10 -1.91
CA LEU A 282 4.86 -21.49 -3.29
C LEU A 282 6.20 -20.92 -3.79
N SER A 283 6.75 -21.58 -4.81
CA SER A 283 7.88 -21.02 -5.57
C SER A 283 7.36 -20.06 -6.62
N VAL A 284 7.86 -18.85 -6.60
CA VAL A 284 7.50 -17.77 -7.52
C VAL A 284 8.78 -17.21 -8.14
N ASP A 285 8.71 -16.89 -9.41
CA ASP A 285 9.71 -16.10 -10.13
C ASP A 285 9.00 -15.01 -10.93
N VAL A 286 9.73 -14.05 -11.48
CA VAL A 286 9.17 -12.97 -12.28
C VAL A 286 9.77 -13.00 -13.69
N GLU A 287 8.90 -12.83 -14.69
CA GLU A 287 9.33 -12.78 -16.09
C GLU A 287 9.92 -11.42 -16.45
N LEU A 288 11.20 -11.42 -16.83
CA LEU A 288 11.94 -10.19 -17.16
C LEU A 288 12.10 -9.94 -18.66
N GLY A 289 12.10 -10.99 -19.47
CA GLY A 289 12.50 -10.93 -20.89
C GLY A 289 11.38 -11.17 -21.90
N GLY A 290 10.19 -11.52 -21.44
CA GLY A 290 9.04 -11.81 -22.30
C GLY A 290 8.45 -10.54 -22.93
N THR A 291 8.13 -10.57 -24.23
CA THR A 291 7.51 -9.44 -24.91
C THR A 291 6.04 -9.22 -24.55
N LEU A 292 5.35 -10.26 -24.06
CA LEU A 292 3.94 -10.24 -23.68
C LEU A 292 3.72 -10.46 -22.18
N THR A 293 4.71 -10.98 -21.49
CA THR A 293 4.60 -11.48 -20.12
C THR A 293 5.60 -10.82 -19.16
N THR A 294 6.28 -9.77 -19.60
CA THR A 294 7.18 -9.01 -18.71
C THR A 294 6.44 -8.55 -17.46
N GLY A 295 7.01 -8.82 -16.28
CA GLY A 295 6.38 -8.51 -14.99
C GLY A 295 5.36 -9.56 -14.52
N GLU A 296 5.13 -10.64 -15.27
CA GLU A 296 4.30 -11.76 -14.80
C GLU A 296 4.96 -12.43 -13.59
N THR A 297 4.21 -12.63 -12.53
CA THR A 297 4.60 -13.41 -11.34
C THR A 297 4.31 -14.90 -11.60
N VAL A 298 5.28 -15.57 -12.22
CA VAL A 298 5.18 -16.98 -12.60
C VAL A 298 5.24 -17.85 -11.36
N THR A 299 4.18 -18.64 -11.12
CA THR A 299 4.01 -19.41 -9.89
C THR A 299 3.96 -20.91 -10.15
N ASP A 300 4.75 -21.67 -9.43
CA ASP A 300 4.74 -23.14 -9.51
C ASP A 300 3.62 -23.76 -8.66
N TRP A 301 2.38 -23.58 -9.08
CA TRP A 301 1.19 -24.16 -8.44
C TRP A 301 1.20 -25.69 -8.34
N ARG A 302 1.95 -26.35 -9.22
CA ARG A 302 2.05 -27.80 -9.25
C ARG A 302 3.27 -28.34 -8.53
N ARG A 303 4.11 -27.46 -7.97
CA ARG A 303 5.33 -27.80 -7.24
C ARG A 303 6.29 -28.68 -8.06
N ARG A 304 6.47 -28.36 -9.35
CA ARG A 304 7.26 -29.14 -10.30
C ARG A 304 8.65 -28.58 -10.57
N TRP A 305 8.94 -27.36 -10.12
CA TRP A 305 10.26 -26.78 -10.33
C TRP A 305 11.36 -27.39 -9.44
N GLY A 306 10.99 -28.15 -8.42
CA GLY A 306 11.94 -28.69 -7.45
C GLY A 306 12.63 -27.62 -6.60
N LYS A 307 12.14 -26.37 -6.63
CA LYS A 307 12.62 -25.27 -5.82
C LYS A 307 11.80 -25.20 -4.51
N PRO A 308 12.43 -24.82 -3.38
CA PRO A 308 11.67 -24.55 -2.16
C PRO A 308 10.75 -23.33 -2.35
N PRO A 309 9.63 -23.26 -1.63
CA PRO A 309 8.79 -22.06 -1.61
C PRO A 309 9.59 -20.83 -1.14
N ASN A 310 9.41 -19.72 -1.84
CA ASN A 310 10.06 -18.44 -1.54
C ASN A 310 9.05 -17.32 -1.18
N LEU A 311 7.75 -17.58 -1.33
CA LEU A 311 6.70 -16.62 -1.09
C LEU A 311 5.49 -17.29 -0.44
N ASP A 312 4.86 -16.62 0.53
CA ASP A 312 3.54 -16.94 1.07
C ASP A 312 2.51 -16.08 0.31
N ILE A 313 1.82 -16.68 -0.67
CA ILE A 313 0.80 -16.01 -1.46
C ILE A 313 -0.51 -16.03 -0.68
N VAL A 314 -1.13 -14.88 -0.48
CA VAL A 314 -2.49 -14.80 0.06
C VAL A 314 -3.48 -15.25 -1.02
N VAL A 315 -4.21 -16.33 -0.72
CA VAL A 315 -5.20 -16.93 -1.65
C VAL A 315 -6.64 -16.60 -1.27
N ALA A 316 -6.86 -16.17 -0.04
CA ALA A 316 -8.16 -15.66 0.44
C ALA A 316 -7.95 -14.68 1.59
N ALA A 317 -8.86 -13.71 1.71
CA ALA A 317 -8.95 -12.80 2.85
C ALA A 317 -10.41 -12.53 3.19
N ASP A 318 -10.70 -12.27 4.47
CA ASP A 318 -12.04 -11.88 4.92
C ASP A 318 -12.26 -10.39 4.67
N VAL A 319 -12.81 -10.10 3.48
CA VAL A 319 -13.06 -8.73 3.02
C VAL A 319 -14.16 -8.04 3.85
N ASN A 320 -15.11 -8.79 4.41
CA ASN A 320 -16.17 -8.20 5.24
C ASN A 320 -15.58 -7.68 6.56
N VAL A 321 -14.80 -8.49 7.26
CA VAL A 321 -14.07 -8.07 8.47
C VAL A 321 -13.14 -6.90 8.17
N PHE A 322 -12.50 -6.88 6.99
CA PHE A 322 -11.69 -5.76 6.56
C PHE A 322 -12.51 -4.47 6.46
N PHE A 323 -13.64 -4.46 5.76
CA PHE A 323 -14.46 -3.25 5.60
C PHE A 323 -15.07 -2.78 6.92
N GLU A 324 -15.53 -3.68 7.79
CA GLU A 324 -16.00 -3.31 9.13
C GLU A 324 -14.93 -2.56 9.92
N ARG A 325 -13.70 -3.08 9.93
CA ARG A 325 -12.56 -2.43 10.60
C ARG A 325 -12.15 -1.13 9.94
N TYR A 326 -12.13 -1.08 8.61
CA TYR A 326 -11.79 0.12 7.86
C TYR A 326 -12.75 1.28 8.21
N ILE A 327 -14.05 1.02 8.13
CA ILE A 327 -15.10 2.00 8.45
C ILE A 327 -14.99 2.46 9.90
N GLU A 328 -14.83 1.53 10.83
CA GLU A 328 -14.71 1.87 12.25
C GLU A 328 -13.49 2.74 12.54
N ARG A 329 -12.33 2.38 12.01
CA ARG A 329 -11.07 3.06 12.30
C ARG A 329 -10.96 4.40 11.58
N VAL A 330 -11.12 4.41 10.26
CA VAL A 330 -11.00 5.65 9.47
C VAL A 330 -12.15 6.61 9.77
N GLY A 331 -13.37 6.10 10.00
CA GLY A 331 -14.49 6.92 10.45
C GLY A 331 -14.26 7.52 11.84
N GLY A 332 -13.66 6.75 12.77
CA GLY A 332 -13.25 7.25 14.08
C GLY A 332 -12.15 8.32 14.01
N LEU A 333 -11.16 8.12 13.14
CA LEU A 333 -10.14 9.14 12.84
C LEU A 333 -10.80 10.41 12.30
N ALA A 334 -11.68 10.28 11.32
CA ALA A 334 -12.39 11.41 10.71
C ALA A 334 -13.20 12.21 11.74
N LEU A 335 -13.92 11.53 12.64
CA LEU A 335 -14.65 12.16 13.72
C LEU A 335 -13.73 12.96 14.67
N THR A 336 -12.57 12.40 15.00
CA THR A 336 -11.57 13.06 15.84
C THR A 336 -11.00 14.31 15.15
N ARG A 337 -10.69 14.22 13.87
CA ARG A 337 -10.09 15.31 13.08
C ARG A 337 -11.08 16.48 12.87
N ALA A 338 -12.37 16.19 12.71
CA ALA A 338 -13.41 17.25 12.64
C ALA A 338 -13.44 18.12 13.89
N ASN A 339 -13.24 17.53 15.07
CA ASN A 339 -13.28 18.24 16.35
C ASN A 339 -11.99 19.02 16.67
N MET A 340 -10.91 18.83 15.89
CA MET A 340 -9.61 19.48 16.08
C MET A 340 -9.33 20.59 15.06
N SER A 341 -10.20 20.79 14.08
CA SER A 341 -10.10 21.95 13.16
C SER A 341 -10.39 23.24 13.90
N PRO A 342 -9.55 24.27 13.76
CA PRO A 342 -9.68 25.54 14.49
C PRO A 342 -10.93 26.31 14.16
#